data_f10f4de7438112f83b9a63543023ebc1
#
_entry.id   f10f4de7438112f83b9a63543023ebc1
#
_cell.length_a   1.000
_cell.length_b   1.000
_cell.length_c   1.000
_cell.angle_alpha   90.00
_cell.angle_beta   90.00
_cell.angle_gamma   90.00
#
_symmetry.space_group_name_H-M   'P 1'
#
loop_
_entity.id
_entity.type
_entity.pdbx_description
1 polymer ?
#
loop_
_entity_poly.entity_id
_entity_poly.type
_entity_poly.pdbx_seq_one_letter_code
_entity_poly.pdbx_strand_id
1 'polypeptide(L)'
;MLRNIIKVVIAAFILWPVSAMADPIKLTLSFFTSDRSNIYQNSIKPFVDAVNEEGRGLIEIEIFFSGAISKVQSQQPLLVADGTVDLAIIVPGQLPDRFTNNAVIELPGLYRDSREASTVFTKLVAANALSGYSDYVVVGAFVSENESIHSRKPINSIDDLKDLVVRTNNRMEAAALEKLGAVPILMPINQTTAAVSRGNIDAATLPPSMLFEFGVGRVTSHHFMLRLGGAPTALVMNRKKFDSLPPKAQAIIRKYGSGWLSEVSAAGMGKIDALVREELKADARRNVVIPSSAEMAVAQAAFESVISDWSASSAHNLELLTLAKSELSKLRSGQ
;
A
#
# COMPACT_ATOMS: atom_id res chain seq x y z
N MET A 1 -53.84 72.76 -26.11
CA MET A 1 -52.64 72.68 -25.24
C MET A 1 -52.60 71.28 -24.63
N LEU A 2 -51.92 70.29 -25.24
CA LEU A 2 -51.73 68.92 -24.67
C LEU A 2 -50.31 68.86 -24.07
N ARG A 3 -50.25 68.66 -22.78
CA ARG A 3 -48.98 68.41 -22.05
C ARG A 3 -48.66 66.89 -22.03
N ASN A 4 -47.71 66.48 -22.84
CA ASN A 4 -47.19 65.12 -22.82
C ASN A 4 -46.34 64.90 -21.54
N ILE A 5 -46.75 63.97 -20.69
CA ILE A 5 -45.99 63.49 -19.53
C ILE A 5 -45.25 62.22 -19.99
N ILE A 6 -43.95 62.38 -20.22
CA ILE A 6 -43.05 61.18 -20.44
C ILE A 6 -42.79 60.52 -19.08
N LYS A 7 -43.28 59.30 -18.89
CA LYS A 7 -42.93 58.47 -17.78
C LYS A 7 -41.63 57.75 -18.08
N VAL A 8 -40.55 58.19 -17.44
CA VAL A 8 -39.24 57.45 -17.47
C VAL A 8 -39.36 56.25 -16.49
N VAL A 9 -39.36 55.05 -17.05
CA VAL A 9 -39.26 53.81 -16.25
C VAL A 9 -37.79 53.51 -16.09
N ILE A 10 -37.24 53.73 -14.87
CA ILE A 10 -35.88 53.31 -14.51
C ILE A 10 -35.95 51.82 -14.13
N ALA A 11 -35.48 50.97 -15.05
CA ALA A 11 -35.27 49.55 -14.76
C ALA A 11 -34.02 49.39 -13.91
N ALA A 12 -34.18 49.16 -12.62
CA ALA A 12 -33.08 48.78 -11.72
C ALA A 12 -32.61 47.39 -12.07
N PHE A 13 -31.50 47.26 -12.79
CA PHE A 13 -30.77 46.00 -12.95
C PHE A 13 -30.15 45.64 -11.61
N ILE A 14 -30.75 44.69 -10.91
CA ILE A 14 -30.13 44.04 -9.72
C ILE A 14 -29.00 43.17 -10.26
N LEU A 15 -27.76 43.67 -10.23
CA LEU A 15 -26.54 42.89 -10.43
C LEU A 15 -26.41 41.94 -9.23
N TRP A 16 -26.90 40.73 -9.38
CA TRP A 16 -26.53 39.64 -8.46
C TRP A 16 -25.05 39.43 -8.62
N PRO A 17 -24.26 39.46 -7.53
CA PRO A 17 -22.86 39.11 -7.61
C PRO A 17 -22.79 37.63 -8.01
N VAL A 18 -22.37 37.35 -9.24
CA VAL A 18 -21.89 36.05 -9.64
C VAL A 18 -20.60 35.89 -8.84
N SER A 19 -20.67 35.16 -7.71
CA SER A 19 -19.47 34.74 -7.02
C SER A 19 -18.66 33.93 -8.02
N ALA A 20 -17.60 34.49 -8.53
CA ALA A 20 -16.60 33.76 -9.30
C ALA A 20 -16.12 32.64 -8.37
N MET A 21 -16.52 31.40 -8.64
CA MET A 21 -15.94 30.25 -7.94
C MET A 21 -14.47 30.26 -8.31
N ALA A 22 -13.62 30.45 -7.33
CA ALA A 22 -12.17 30.27 -7.51
C ALA A 22 -11.92 28.86 -8.06
N ASP A 23 -10.96 28.74 -8.98
CA ASP A 23 -10.56 27.43 -9.47
C ASP A 23 -10.13 26.53 -8.29
N PRO A 24 -10.46 25.24 -8.32
CA PRO A 24 -10.08 24.33 -7.25
C PRO A 24 -8.55 24.25 -7.12
N ILE A 25 -8.08 24.11 -5.89
CA ILE A 25 -6.65 23.87 -5.63
C ILE A 25 -6.31 22.49 -6.18
N LYS A 26 -5.48 22.45 -7.22
CA LYS A 26 -5.00 21.21 -7.81
C LYS A 26 -3.92 20.58 -6.93
N LEU A 27 -4.08 19.29 -6.69
CA LEU A 27 -3.14 18.45 -5.96
C LEU A 27 -2.62 17.37 -6.91
N THR A 28 -1.32 17.28 -7.06
CA THR A 28 -0.66 16.32 -7.95
C THR A 28 -0.36 15.02 -7.20
N LEU A 29 -0.80 13.86 -7.75
CA LEU A 29 -0.50 12.56 -7.20
C LEU A 29 0.38 11.76 -8.18
N SER A 30 1.61 11.43 -7.76
CA SER A 30 2.49 10.53 -8.51
C SER A 30 2.13 9.07 -8.24
N PHE A 31 1.89 8.33 -9.32
CA PHE A 31 1.52 6.93 -9.24
C PHE A 31 2.39 6.07 -10.17
N PHE A 32 3.19 5.16 -9.60
CA PHE A 32 4.21 4.42 -10.36
C PHE A 32 3.66 3.28 -11.21
N THR A 33 2.40 2.81 -10.94
CA THR A 33 1.72 1.79 -11.74
C THR A 33 0.65 2.39 -12.64
N SER A 34 -0.02 1.55 -13.45
CA SER A 34 -1.06 2.01 -14.36
C SER A 34 -2.40 2.27 -13.68
N ASP A 35 -3.28 2.96 -14.38
CA ASP A 35 -4.69 3.16 -14.02
C ASP A 35 -5.50 1.86 -13.96
N ARG A 36 -4.96 0.75 -14.50
CA ARG A 36 -5.58 -0.59 -14.49
C ARG A 36 -5.11 -1.45 -13.33
N SER A 37 -4.14 -0.98 -12.56
CA SER A 37 -3.59 -1.75 -11.44
C SER A 37 -4.63 -2.00 -10.34
N ASN A 38 -4.55 -3.17 -9.72
CA ASN A 38 -5.46 -3.55 -8.63
C ASN A 38 -5.38 -2.57 -7.46
N ILE A 39 -4.17 -2.11 -7.12
CA ILE A 39 -3.97 -1.12 -6.06
C ILE A 39 -4.65 0.23 -6.40
N TYR A 40 -4.59 0.66 -7.66
CA TYR A 40 -5.32 1.85 -8.06
C TYR A 40 -6.82 1.66 -7.96
N GLN A 41 -7.35 0.65 -8.64
CA GLN A 41 -8.80 0.43 -8.75
C GLN A 41 -9.48 0.17 -7.40
N ASN A 42 -8.79 -0.52 -6.48
CA ASN A 42 -9.38 -0.97 -5.22
C ASN A 42 -8.96 -0.16 -3.99
N SER A 43 -7.99 0.74 -4.13
CA SER A 43 -7.51 1.57 -3.01
C SER A 43 -7.51 3.05 -3.35
N ILE A 44 -6.78 3.47 -4.37
CA ILE A 44 -6.52 4.89 -4.62
C ILE A 44 -7.66 5.57 -5.36
N LYS A 45 -8.26 4.90 -6.36
CA LYS A 45 -9.40 5.45 -7.11
C LYS A 45 -10.59 5.80 -6.20
N PRO A 46 -11.06 4.90 -5.31
CA PRO A 46 -12.13 5.24 -4.38
C PRO A 46 -11.83 6.47 -3.51
N PHE A 47 -10.58 6.61 -3.05
CA PHE A 47 -10.15 7.77 -2.27
C PHE A 47 -10.19 9.04 -3.10
N VAL A 48 -9.59 9.03 -4.30
CA VAL A 48 -9.53 10.22 -5.17
C VAL A 48 -10.91 10.63 -5.63
N ASP A 49 -11.76 9.68 -6.02
CA ASP A 49 -13.14 9.96 -6.43
C ASP A 49 -13.93 10.63 -5.29
N ALA A 50 -13.84 10.10 -4.07
CA ALA A 50 -14.55 10.65 -2.91
C ALA A 50 -14.04 12.05 -2.51
N VAL A 51 -12.72 12.26 -2.55
CA VAL A 51 -12.12 13.57 -2.26
C VAL A 51 -12.51 14.59 -3.34
N ASN A 52 -12.44 14.23 -4.62
CA ASN A 52 -12.78 15.12 -5.73
C ASN A 52 -14.28 15.44 -5.77
N GLU A 53 -15.13 14.49 -5.41
CA GLU A 53 -16.58 14.72 -5.36
C GLU A 53 -16.97 15.66 -4.21
N GLU A 54 -16.55 15.38 -2.97
CA GLU A 54 -16.86 16.24 -1.82
C GLU A 54 -16.08 17.57 -1.87
N GLY A 55 -14.89 17.56 -2.46
CA GLY A 55 -14.01 18.72 -2.64
C GLY A 55 -14.33 19.58 -3.84
N ARG A 56 -15.38 19.31 -4.59
CA ARG A 56 -15.72 20.03 -5.83
C ARG A 56 -15.75 21.55 -5.66
N GLY A 57 -14.97 22.25 -6.49
CA GLY A 57 -14.77 23.70 -6.43
C GLY A 57 -13.83 24.17 -5.31
N LEU A 58 -13.25 23.26 -4.51
CA LEU A 58 -12.29 23.59 -3.45
C LEU A 58 -10.93 22.95 -3.70
N ILE A 59 -10.89 21.63 -3.91
CA ILE A 59 -9.69 20.84 -4.21
C ILE A 59 -9.99 19.80 -5.29
N GLU A 60 -8.94 19.44 -6.05
CA GLU A 60 -8.99 18.41 -7.08
C GLU A 60 -7.66 17.65 -7.11
N ILE A 61 -7.69 16.34 -6.96
CA ILE A 61 -6.51 15.47 -7.08
C ILE A 61 -6.39 15.03 -8.53
N GLU A 62 -5.25 15.37 -9.17
CA GLU A 62 -4.87 14.94 -10.52
C GLU A 62 -3.78 13.88 -10.41
N ILE A 63 -3.96 12.73 -11.11
CA ILE A 63 -3.07 11.57 -10.99
C ILE A 63 -2.18 11.46 -12.22
N PHE A 64 -0.88 11.28 -11.98
CA PHE A 64 0.14 10.99 -13.00
C PHE A 64 0.52 9.52 -12.95
N PHE A 65 -0.08 8.73 -13.85
CA PHE A 65 0.04 7.27 -13.91
C PHE A 65 1.34 6.78 -14.57
N SER A 66 1.59 5.47 -14.39
CA SER A 66 2.62 4.70 -15.10
C SER A 66 4.03 5.26 -14.94
N GLY A 67 4.26 5.93 -13.82
CA GLY A 67 5.54 6.59 -13.54
C GLY A 67 5.84 7.75 -14.47
N ALA A 68 4.83 8.51 -14.91
CA ALA A 68 5.00 9.70 -15.75
C ALA A 68 5.96 10.72 -15.12
N ILE A 69 6.00 10.80 -13.77
CA ILE A 69 6.95 11.66 -13.06
C ILE A 69 8.21 10.85 -12.70
N SER A 70 8.05 9.64 -12.11
CA SER A 70 9.15 8.71 -11.86
C SER A 70 8.64 7.27 -11.80
N LYS A 71 9.35 6.35 -12.49
CA LYS A 71 9.10 4.90 -12.46
C LYS A 71 9.76 4.22 -11.26
N VAL A 72 10.59 4.93 -10.51
CA VAL A 72 11.40 4.39 -9.42
C VAL A 72 10.62 4.52 -8.11
N GLN A 73 10.22 3.38 -7.53
CA GLN A 73 9.44 3.35 -6.27
C GLN A 73 10.15 4.06 -5.12
N SER A 74 11.46 3.85 -4.96
CA SER A 74 12.25 4.48 -3.91
C SER A 74 12.42 5.99 -4.05
N GLN A 75 12.11 6.57 -5.21
CA GLN A 75 12.10 8.03 -5.41
C GLN A 75 10.78 8.69 -4.99
N GLN A 76 9.68 7.95 -4.92
CA GLN A 76 8.37 8.53 -4.61
C GLN A 76 8.34 9.34 -3.31
N PRO A 77 8.92 8.86 -2.18
CA PRO A 77 8.96 9.65 -0.95
C PRO A 77 9.75 10.95 -1.11
N LEU A 78 10.82 10.95 -1.90
CA LEU A 78 11.67 12.13 -2.10
C LEU A 78 10.94 13.21 -2.90
N LEU A 79 10.21 12.82 -3.96
CA LEU A 79 9.39 13.72 -4.77
C LEU A 79 8.29 14.43 -3.95
N VAL A 80 7.73 13.74 -2.97
CA VAL A 80 6.78 14.36 -2.04
C VAL A 80 7.49 15.26 -1.03
N ALA A 81 8.62 14.84 -0.47
CA ALA A 81 9.35 15.60 0.54
C ALA A 81 9.85 16.96 -0.01
N ASP A 82 10.34 16.98 -1.25
CA ASP A 82 10.84 18.21 -1.90
C ASP A 82 9.73 19.05 -2.55
N GLY A 83 8.49 18.54 -2.60
CA GLY A 83 7.33 19.25 -3.17
C GLY A 83 7.23 19.19 -4.69
N THR A 84 7.99 18.32 -5.36
CA THR A 84 7.85 18.05 -6.81
C THR A 84 6.44 17.54 -7.12
N VAL A 85 5.86 16.74 -6.22
CA VAL A 85 4.46 16.33 -6.23
C VAL A 85 3.83 16.54 -4.86
N ASP A 86 2.51 16.71 -4.82
CA ASP A 86 1.82 16.89 -3.53
C ASP A 86 1.57 15.57 -2.81
N LEU A 87 1.25 14.50 -3.55
CA LEU A 87 0.98 13.16 -3.02
C LEU A 87 1.75 12.08 -3.79
N ALA A 88 2.05 10.98 -3.11
CA ALA A 88 2.49 9.75 -3.76
C ALA A 88 2.14 8.52 -2.92
N ILE A 89 2.08 7.37 -3.60
CA ILE A 89 2.12 6.07 -2.96
C ILE A 89 3.57 5.68 -2.69
N ILE A 90 3.85 5.32 -1.45
CA ILE A 90 5.15 4.83 -1.02
C ILE A 90 5.07 3.41 -0.48
N VAL A 91 6.15 2.65 -0.66
CA VAL A 91 6.34 1.30 -0.10
C VAL A 91 7.55 1.38 0.83
N PRO A 92 7.35 1.54 2.15
CA PRO A 92 8.44 1.80 3.11
C PRO A 92 9.57 0.78 3.07
N GLY A 93 9.26 -0.50 2.86
CA GLY A 93 10.25 -1.58 2.75
C GLY A 93 11.26 -1.41 1.62
N GLN A 94 10.98 -0.58 0.61
CA GLN A 94 11.92 -0.24 -0.47
C GLN A 94 12.93 0.86 -0.07
N LEU A 95 12.74 1.51 1.08
CA LEU A 95 13.65 2.50 1.67
C LEU A 95 13.86 2.21 3.17
N PRO A 96 14.38 1.03 3.54
CA PRO A 96 14.45 0.58 4.92
C PRO A 96 15.33 1.50 5.80
N ASP A 97 16.29 2.21 5.23
CA ASP A 97 17.14 3.12 5.99
C ASP A 97 16.43 4.43 6.35
N ARG A 98 15.39 4.82 5.62
CA ARG A 98 14.52 5.97 5.95
C ARG A 98 13.39 5.56 6.90
N PHE A 99 12.75 4.42 6.62
CA PHE A 99 11.58 3.92 7.34
C PHE A 99 11.97 2.74 8.24
N THR A 100 13.01 2.91 9.04
CA THR A 100 13.69 1.82 9.78
C THR A 100 12.76 0.98 10.64
N ASN A 101 11.79 1.62 11.30
CA ASN A 101 10.90 0.95 12.26
C ASN A 101 9.65 0.36 11.58
N ASN A 102 9.45 0.67 10.31
CA ASN A 102 8.28 0.17 9.56
C ASN A 102 8.29 -1.36 9.44
N ALA A 103 9.46 -1.97 9.64
CA ALA A 103 9.64 -3.41 9.70
C ALA A 103 8.70 -4.11 10.70
N VAL A 104 8.20 -3.43 11.74
CA VAL A 104 7.19 -3.99 12.65
C VAL A 104 5.94 -4.46 11.91
N ILE A 105 5.56 -3.78 10.83
CA ILE A 105 4.39 -4.12 10.00
C ILE A 105 4.70 -5.28 9.03
N GLU A 106 5.98 -5.51 8.74
CA GLU A 106 6.48 -6.53 7.82
C GLU A 106 6.83 -7.85 8.53
N LEU A 107 6.70 -7.91 9.87
CA LEU A 107 7.08 -9.09 10.64
C LEU A 107 6.22 -10.31 10.25
N PRO A 108 6.84 -11.39 9.78
CA PRO A 108 6.13 -12.56 9.30
C PRO A 108 5.37 -13.25 10.44
N GLY A 109 4.17 -13.74 10.16
CA GLY A 109 3.34 -14.46 11.12
C GLY A 109 2.75 -13.64 12.27
N LEU A 110 3.05 -12.32 12.36
CA LEU A 110 2.51 -11.47 13.43
C LEU A 110 1.02 -11.15 13.19
N TYR A 111 0.64 -10.89 11.95
CA TYR A 111 -0.71 -10.51 11.54
C TYR A 111 -1.41 -11.67 10.82
N ARG A 112 -2.70 -11.87 11.09
CA ARG A 112 -3.51 -12.92 10.43
C ARG A 112 -3.85 -12.58 8.99
N ASP A 113 -4.09 -11.31 8.73
CA ASP A 113 -4.54 -10.83 7.41
C ASP A 113 -4.16 -9.35 7.21
N SER A 114 -4.43 -8.87 6.01
CA SER A 114 -4.18 -7.47 5.62
C SER A 114 -4.96 -6.47 6.46
N ARG A 115 -6.17 -6.81 6.93
CA ARG A 115 -7.00 -5.94 7.76
C ARG A 115 -6.36 -5.70 9.13
N GLU A 116 -5.91 -6.77 9.82
CA GLU A 116 -5.18 -6.64 11.09
C GLU A 116 -3.92 -5.77 10.92
N ALA A 117 -3.10 -6.09 9.90
CA ALA A 117 -1.86 -5.37 9.63
C ALA A 117 -2.12 -3.89 9.28
N SER A 118 -3.12 -3.61 8.44
CA SER A 118 -3.47 -2.24 8.04
C SER A 118 -4.01 -1.42 9.20
N THR A 119 -4.82 -2.03 10.07
CA THR A 119 -5.36 -1.35 11.27
C THR A 119 -4.22 -0.98 12.23
N VAL A 120 -3.30 -1.91 12.50
CA VAL A 120 -2.15 -1.62 13.37
C VAL A 120 -1.24 -0.58 12.72
N PHE A 121 -0.96 -0.68 11.42
CA PHE A 121 -0.16 0.32 10.71
C PHE A 121 -0.77 1.71 10.85
N THR A 122 -2.06 1.86 10.59
CA THR A 122 -2.79 3.13 10.74
C THR A 122 -2.67 3.69 12.17
N LYS A 123 -2.81 2.85 13.19
CA LYS A 123 -2.69 3.25 14.60
C LYS A 123 -1.27 3.68 14.97
N LEU A 124 -0.25 2.94 14.53
CA LEU A 124 1.16 3.30 14.77
C LEU A 124 1.54 4.61 14.09
N VAL A 125 1.06 4.86 12.87
CA VAL A 125 1.23 6.13 12.18
C VAL A 125 0.54 7.26 12.95
N ALA A 126 -0.70 7.07 13.38
CA ALA A 126 -1.46 8.08 14.13
C ALA A 126 -0.80 8.43 15.48
N ALA A 127 -0.16 7.45 16.12
CA ALA A 127 0.61 7.63 17.35
C ALA A 127 2.01 8.25 17.12
N ASN A 128 2.40 8.57 15.89
CA ASN A 128 3.75 8.98 15.50
C ASN A 128 4.85 8.02 15.99
N ALA A 129 4.53 6.74 16.09
CA ALA A 129 5.44 5.71 16.59
C ALA A 129 6.47 5.25 15.54
N LEU A 130 6.20 5.52 14.25
CA LEU A 130 7.05 5.08 13.14
C LEU A 130 7.95 6.19 12.62
N SER A 131 9.21 5.87 12.34
CA SER A 131 10.20 6.81 11.81
C SER A 131 10.06 7.05 10.31
N GLY A 132 10.59 8.18 9.84
CA GLY A 132 10.70 8.51 8.42
C GLY A 132 9.53 9.29 7.84
N TYR A 133 8.49 9.56 8.64
CA TYR A 133 7.26 10.23 8.19
C TYR A 133 7.18 11.73 8.53
N SER A 134 8.21 12.33 9.13
CA SER A 134 8.19 13.73 9.58
C SER A 134 7.87 14.76 8.49
N ASP A 135 8.31 14.50 7.26
CA ASP A 135 8.10 15.39 6.11
C ASP A 135 6.70 15.25 5.47
N TYR A 136 5.92 14.27 5.95
CA TYR A 136 4.65 13.90 5.36
C TYR A 136 3.49 14.02 6.33
N VAL A 137 2.31 14.23 5.78
CA VAL A 137 1.05 13.76 6.35
C VAL A 137 0.76 12.40 5.73
N VAL A 138 0.68 11.36 6.54
CA VAL A 138 0.22 10.05 6.07
C VAL A 138 -1.29 10.14 5.91
N VAL A 139 -1.73 10.23 4.66
CA VAL A 139 -3.15 10.31 4.31
C VAL A 139 -3.83 8.98 4.57
N GLY A 140 -3.19 7.87 4.21
CA GLY A 140 -3.69 6.54 4.49
C GLY A 140 -2.56 5.52 4.54
N ALA A 141 -2.78 4.46 5.32
CA ALA A 141 -1.84 3.38 5.53
C ALA A 141 -2.57 2.05 5.39
N PHE A 142 -2.07 1.14 4.57
CA PHE A 142 -2.65 -0.18 4.36
C PHE A 142 -1.56 -1.19 4.03
N VAL A 143 -1.89 -2.48 4.15
CA VAL A 143 -0.95 -3.58 3.92
C VAL A 143 -1.56 -4.51 2.89
N SER A 144 -0.75 -5.05 1.98
CA SER A 144 -1.20 -6.04 1.00
C SER A 144 -1.68 -7.32 1.70
N GLU A 145 -2.38 -8.18 0.94
CA GLU A 145 -2.63 -9.55 1.39
C GLU A 145 -1.30 -10.30 1.61
N ASN A 146 -1.38 -11.41 2.37
CA ASN A 146 -0.19 -12.21 2.67
C ASN A 146 0.53 -12.66 1.38
N GLU A 147 1.81 -12.38 1.32
CA GLU A 147 2.67 -12.83 0.25
C GLU A 147 2.86 -14.35 0.30
N SER A 148 2.86 -14.96 -0.87
CA SER A 148 3.09 -16.38 -1.10
C SER A 148 4.24 -16.54 -2.09
N ILE A 149 4.81 -17.74 -2.20
CA ILE A 149 5.94 -18.03 -3.08
C ILE A 149 5.44 -18.53 -4.42
N HIS A 150 5.80 -17.85 -5.50
CA HIS A 150 5.44 -18.21 -6.87
C HIS A 150 6.71 -18.55 -7.64
N SER A 151 6.81 -19.80 -8.12
CA SER A 151 8.06 -20.37 -8.66
C SER A 151 7.87 -20.93 -10.07
N ARG A 152 8.96 -20.90 -10.84
CA ARG A 152 9.09 -21.66 -12.08
C ARG A 152 9.55 -23.11 -11.85
N LYS A 153 10.11 -23.39 -10.66
CA LYS A 153 10.51 -24.73 -10.22
C LYS A 153 9.44 -25.32 -9.29
N PRO A 154 9.30 -26.65 -9.25
CA PRO A 154 8.38 -27.29 -8.29
C PRO A 154 8.71 -26.89 -6.85
N ILE A 155 7.66 -26.61 -6.05
CA ILE A 155 7.71 -26.47 -4.60
C ILE A 155 6.50 -27.25 -4.08
N ASN A 156 6.75 -28.39 -3.45
CA ASN A 156 5.72 -29.27 -2.89
C ASN A 156 5.75 -29.29 -1.36
N SER A 157 6.85 -28.83 -0.78
CA SER A 157 7.07 -28.77 0.65
C SER A 157 7.99 -27.61 1.03
N ILE A 158 8.10 -27.34 2.34
CA ILE A 158 9.05 -26.35 2.87
C ILE A 158 10.51 -26.72 2.58
N ASP A 159 10.81 -28.02 2.50
CA ASP A 159 12.18 -28.49 2.22
C ASP A 159 12.64 -28.13 0.79
N ASP A 160 11.72 -27.95 -0.15
CA ASP A 160 12.01 -27.52 -1.52
C ASP A 160 12.43 -26.04 -1.60
N LEU A 161 12.33 -25.30 -0.50
CA LEU A 161 12.83 -23.92 -0.42
C LEU A 161 14.35 -23.86 -0.32
N LYS A 162 15.00 -24.98 0.07
CA LYS A 162 16.46 -25.02 0.23
C LYS A 162 17.16 -24.64 -1.07
N ASP A 163 18.08 -23.69 -0.98
CA ASP A 163 18.89 -23.15 -2.06
C ASP A 163 18.08 -22.51 -3.21
N LEU A 164 16.74 -22.34 -3.03
CA LEU A 164 15.89 -21.66 -4.01
C LEU A 164 16.17 -20.17 -3.98
N VAL A 165 16.48 -19.59 -5.14
CA VAL A 165 16.72 -18.15 -5.27
C VAL A 165 15.39 -17.43 -5.39
N VAL A 166 15.00 -16.68 -4.35
CA VAL A 166 13.67 -16.07 -4.22
C VAL A 166 13.76 -14.56 -4.13
N ARG A 167 13.08 -13.86 -5.03
CA ARG A 167 12.89 -12.42 -4.90
C ARG A 167 11.99 -12.11 -3.72
N THR A 168 12.42 -11.16 -2.89
CA THR A 168 11.64 -10.64 -1.75
C THR A 168 11.35 -9.16 -1.87
N ASN A 169 10.34 -8.71 -1.15
CA ASN A 169 9.91 -7.32 -1.13
C ASN A 169 10.59 -6.49 -0.04
N ASN A 170 10.93 -7.11 1.08
CA ASN A 170 11.49 -6.46 2.27
C ASN A 170 12.48 -7.35 3.02
N ARG A 171 13.18 -6.75 4.00
CA ARG A 171 14.23 -7.44 4.79
C ARG A 171 13.66 -8.49 5.75
N MET A 172 12.44 -8.32 6.28
CA MET A 172 11.85 -9.27 7.25
C MET A 172 11.44 -10.55 6.55
N GLU A 173 10.86 -10.44 5.39
CA GLU A 173 10.54 -11.56 4.52
C GLU A 173 11.80 -12.31 4.06
N ALA A 174 12.85 -11.55 3.67
CA ALA A 174 14.16 -12.15 3.33
C ALA A 174 14.72 -12.96 4.50
N ALA A 175 14.74 -12.40 5.71
CA ALA A 175 15.20 -13.10 6.90
C ALA A 175 14.40 -14.37 7.21
N ALA A 176 13.07 -14.37 6.99
CA ALA A 176 12.24 -15.55 7.17
C ALA A 176 12.57 -16.64 6.14
N LEU A 177 12.73 -16.30 4.88
CA LEU A 177 13.08 -17.23 3.82
C LEU A 177 14.49 -17.79 3.99
N GLU A 178 15.45 -16.99 4.44
CA GLU A 178 16.81 -17.43 4.75
C GLU A 178 16.78 -18.49 5.87
N LYS A 179 16.00 -18.27 6.94
CA LYS A 179 15.83 -19.27 8.01
C LYS A 179 15.14 -20.56 7.54
N LEU A 180 14.40 -20.51 6.44
CA LEU A 180 13.79 -21.65 5.77
C LEU A 180 14.71 -22.28 4.69
N GLY A 181 15.96 -21.80 4.57
CA GLY A 181 16.98 -22.35 3.68
C GLY A 181 16.99 -21.80 2.26
N ALA A 182 16.12 -20.85 1.93
CA ALA A 182 16.13 -20.16 0.63
C ALA A 182 17.25 -19.12 0.54
N VAL A 183 17.52 -18.66 -0.68
CA VAL A 183 18.47 -17.57 -0.99
C VAL A 183 17.66 -16.34 -1.41
N PRO A 184 17.34 -15.44 -0.48
CA PRO A 184 16.51 -14.27 -0.79
C PRO A 184 17.29 -13.19 -1.51
N ILE A 185 16.63 -12.52 -2.47
CA ILE A 185 17.17 -11.35 -3.19
C ILE A 185 16.15 -10.21 -3.10
N LEU A 186 16.52 -9.13 -2.43
CA LEU A 186 15.72 -7.93 -2.39
C LEU A 186 15.71 -7.24 -3.75
N MET A 187 14.54 -7.12 -4.38
CA MET A 187 14.41 -6.59 -5.74
C MET A 187 13.08 -5.86 -5.93
N PRO A 188 13.05 -4.71 -6.64
CA PRO A 188 11.81 -4.04 -7.04
C PRO A 188 10.90 -4.93 -7.88
N ILE A 189 9.59 -4.82 -7.67
CA ILE A 189 8.59 -5.69 -8.34
C ILE A 189 8.64 -5.62 -9.86
N ASN A 190 8.90 -4.45 -10.44
CA ASN A 190 8.95 -4.23 -11.89
C ASN A 190 10.12 -4.97 -12.60
N GLN A 191 11.11 -5.47 -11.85
CA GLN A 191 12.22 -6.25 -12.37
C GLN A 191 11.99 -7.77 -12.27
N THR A 192 11.03 -8.20 -11.46
CA THR A 192 10.82 -9.58 -11.04
C THR A 192 10.52 -10.52 -12.20
N THR A 193 9.55 -10.19 -13.06
CA THR A 193 9.12 -11.05 -14.17
C THR A 193 10.28 -11.32 -15.14
N ALA A 194 11.08 -10.30 -15.46
CA ALA A 194 12.24 -10.48 -16.32
C ALA A 194 13.33 -11.34 -15.66
N ALA A 195 13.55 -11.19 -14.37
CA ALA A 195 14.53 -11.97 -13.60
C ALA A 195 14.12 -13.46 -13.51
N VAL A 196 12.85 -13.78 -13.24
CA VAL A 196 12.32 -15.15 -13.25
C VAL A 196 12.41 -15.75 -14.65
N SER A 197 11.95 -15.02 -15.67
CA SER A 197 11.94 -15.49 -17.06
C SER A 197 13.33 -15.85 -17.57
N ARG A 198 14.35 -15.07 -17.23
CA ARG A 198 15.75 -15.31 -17.59
C ARG A 198 16.43 -16.37 -16.73
N GLY A 199 15.82 -16.80 -15.64
CA GLY A 199 16.40 -17.74 -14.70
C GLY A 199 17.45 -17.15 -13.75
N ASN A 200 17.51 -15.83 -13.62
CA ASN A 200 18.37 -15.16 -12.64
C ASN A 200 17.89 -15.40 -11.21
N ILE A 201 16.59 -15.63 -11.04
CA ILE A 201 15.93 -16.06 -9.81
C ILE A 201 14.95 -17.19 -10.15
N ASP A 202 14.64 -18.03 -9.17
CA ASP A 202 13.76 -19.18 -9.35
C ASP A 202 12.31 -18.86 -9.03
N ALA A 203 12.08 -18.00 -8.05
CA ALA A 203 10.79 -17.68 -7.50
C ALA A 203 10.71 -16.22 -7.06
N ALA A 204 9.49 -15.79 -6.74
CA ALA A 204 9.23 -14.48 -6.16
C ALA A 204 8.09 -14.55 -5.14
N THR A 205 8.18 -13.70 -4.13
CA THR A 205 7.08 -13.46 -3.19
C THR A 205 6.19 -12.35 -3.69
N LEU A 206 4.90 -12.58 -3.62
CA LEU A 206 3.82 -11.67 -4.01
C LEU A 206 2.51 -12.12 -3.36
N PRO A 207 1.57 -11.22 -3.07
CA PRO A 207 0.20 -11.62 -2.86
C PRO A 207 -0.42 -12.08 -4.20
N PRO A 208 -1.26 -13.11 -4.21
CA PRO A 208 -1.97 -13.56 -5.41
C PRO A 208 -2.65 -12.44 -6.19
N SER A 209 -3.21 -11.46 -5.52
CA SER A 209 -3.86 -10.28 -6.13
C SER A 209 -2.97 -9.47 -7.08
N MET A 210 -1.65 -9.57 -6.96
CA MET A 210 -0.68 -8.86 -7.80
C MET A 210 0.00 -9.76 -8.84
N LEU A 211 -0.21 -11.07 -8.77
CA LEU A 211 0.54 -12.07 -9.55
C LEU A 211 0.45 -11.84 -11.07
N PHE A 212 -0.75 -11.58 -11.58
CA PHE A 212 -0.97 -11.39 -13.02
C PHE A 212 -0.71 -9.95 -13.47
N GLU A 213 -0.95 -8.98 -12.61
CA GLU A 213 -0.71 -7.57 -12.87
C GLU A 213 0.76 -7.30 -13.23
N PHE A 214 1.68 -7.84 -12.43
CA PHE A 214 3.11 -7.70 -12.69
C PHE A 214 3.69 -8.77 -13.62
N GLY A 215 2.84 -9.65 -14.17
CA GLY A 215 3.22 -10.66 -15.16
C GLY A 215 3.98 -11.86 -14.57
N VAL A 216 4.21 -11.92 -13.27
CA VAL A 216 4.91 -13.05 -12.62
C VAL A 216 4.16 -14.37 -12.85
N GLY A 217 2.83 -14.36 -12.81
CA GLY A 217 2.01 -15.53 -13.12
C GLY A 217 2.13 -16.09 -14.54
N ARG A 218 2.77 -15.35 -15.47
CA ARG A 218 3.05 -15.84 -16.83
C ARG A 218 4.34 -16.65 -16.91
N VAL A 219 5.23 -16.48 -15.94
CA VAL A 219 6.56 -17.11 -15.90
C VAL A 219 6.73 -18.07 -14.72
N THR A 220 5.68 -18.26 -13.92
CA THR A 220 5.63 -19.19 -12.79
C THR A 220 4.40 -20.07 -12.90
N SER A 221 4.52 -21.35 -12.49
CA SER A 221 3.43 -22.33 -12.50
C SER A 221 3.29 -23.08 -11.18
N HIS A 222 4.18 -22.86 -10.23
CA HIS A 222 4.14 -23.46 -8.91
C HIS A 222 3.91 -22.39 -7.85
N HIS A 223 2.90 -22.57 -7.00
CA HIS A 223 2.43 -21.59 -6.05
C HIS A 223 2.37 -22.22 -4.65
N PHE A 224 3.33 -21.90 -3.81
CA PHE A 224 3.40 -22.36 -2.43
C PHE A 224 2.80 -21.28 -1.52
N MET A 225 1.62 -21.57 -0.96
CA MET A 225 0.79 -20.60 -0.23
C MET A 225 1.27 -20.39 1.21
N LEU A 226 2.57 -20.20 1.39
CA LEU A 226 3.16 -19.81 2.67
C LEU A 226 2.80 -18.34 2.95
N ARG A 227 2.38 -18.08 4.19
CA ARG A 227 1.89 -16.74 4.60
C ARG A 227 3.04 -15.97 5.23
N LEU A 228 3.78 -15.23 4.41
CA LEU A 228 5.00 -14.51 4.81
C LEU A 228 4.72 -13.13 5.45
N GLY A 229 3.48 -12.67 5.45
CA GLY A 229 3.09 -11.31 5.81
C GLY A 229 2.75 -10.52 4.56
N GLY A 230 2.40 -9.25 4.73
CA GLY A 230 2.05 -8.35 3.63
C GLY A 230 3.00 -7.16 3.54
N ALA A 231 3.01 -6.50 2.38
CA ALA A 231 3.80 -5.31 2.13
C ALA A 231 3.05 -4.05 2.60
N PRO A 232 3.58 -3.27 3.55
CA PRO A 232 3.01 -1.99 3.93
C PRO A 232 3.12 -0.99 2.80
N THR A 233 2.06 -0.23 2.62
CA THR A 233 1.93 0.82 1.61
C THR A 233 1.28 2.05 2.26
N ALA A 234 1.77 3.24 1.96
CA ALA A 234 1.17 4.46 2.46
C ALA A 234 0.91 5.46 1.33
N LEU A 235 -0.23 6.12 1.37
CA LEU A 235 -0.50 7.34 0.63
C LEU A 235 -0.01 8.50 1.50
N VAL A 236 1.01 9.19 1.05
CA VAL A 236 1.60 10.32 1.76
C VAL A 236 1.39 11.63 1.00
N MET A 237 1.27 12.71 1.74
CA MET A 237 1.18 14.07 1.22
C MET A 237 2.29 14.95 1.79
N ASN A 238 2.83 15.87 0.99
CA ASN A 238 3.77 16.87 1.48
C ASN A 238 3.15 17.64 2.65
N ARG A 239 3.84 17.67 3.80
CA ARG A 239 3.32 18.30 5.01
C ARG A 239 3.05 19.79 4.83
N LYS A 240 3.98 20.54 4.24
CA LYS A 240 3.83 21.98 4.02
C LYS A 240 2.65 22.29 3.12
N LYS A 241 2.47 21.49 2.06
CA LYS A 241 1.32 21.63 1.16
C LYS A 241 0.02 21.36 1.90
N PHE A 242 -0.07 20.25 2.66
CA PHE A 242 -1.25 19.92 3.44
C PHE A 242 -1.61 21.03 4.43
N ASP A 243 -0.61 21.54 5.18
CA ASP A 243 -0.81 22.60 6.17
C ASP A 243 -1.23 23.94 5.54
N SER A 244 -0.90 24.16 4.25
CA SER A 244 -1.32 25.34 3.49
C SER A 244 -2.76 25.27 2.96
N LEU A 245 -3.40 24.07 2.99
CA LEU A 245 -4.76 23.91 2.51
C LEU A 245 -5.78 24.56 3.44
N PRO A 246 -6.92 25.04 2.90
CA PRO A 246 -8.04 25.48 3.74
C PRO A 246 -8.50 24.36 4.69
N PRO A 247 -8.95 24.68 5.92
CA PRO A 247 -9.38 23.68 6.91
C PRO A 247 -10.41 22.68 6.38
N LYS A 248 -11.33 23.13 5.53
CA LYS A 248 -12.32 22.24 4.91
C LYS A 248 -11.69 21.23 3.97
N ALA A 249 -10.67 21.62 3.20
CA ALA A 249 -9.93 20.72 2.31
C ALA A 249 -9.15 19.67 3.12
N GLN A 250 -8.46 20.10 4.18
CA GLN A 250 -7.78 19.19 5.10
C GLN A 250 -8.75 18.18 5.73
N ALA A 251 -9.95 18.63 6.13
CA ALA A 251 -10.97 17.77 6.73
C ALA A 251 -11.47 16.70 5.76
N ILE A 252 -11.68 17.06 4.48
CA ILE A 252 -12.08 16.12 3.42
C ILE A 252 -10.99 15.05 3.21
N ILE A 253 -9.72 15.45 3.07
CA ILE A 253 -8.61 14.53 2.90
C ILE A 253 -8.50 13.57 4.10
N ARG A 254 -8.63 14.06 5.33
CA ARG A 254 -8.60 13.23 6.54
C ARG A 254 -9.79 12.28 6.63
N LYS A 255 -10.99 12.70 6.20
CA LYS A 255 -12.22 11.91 6.24
C LYS A 255 -12.09 10.64 5.40
N TYR A 256 -11.55 10.75 4.19
CA TYR A 256 -11.39 9.63 3.24
C TYR A 256 -10.02 8.97 3.33
N GLY A 257 -9.11 9.51 4.13
CA GLY A 257 -7.83 8.92 4.49
C GLY A 257 -7.94 7.94 5.67
N SER A 258 -6.82 7.78 6.40
CA SER A 258 -6.74 7.01 7.65
C SER A 258 -7.45 5.65 7.57
N GLY A 259 -8.33 5.38 8.53
CA GLY A 259 -9.07 4.12 8.65
C GLY A 259 -10.01 3.83 7.48
N TRP A 260 -10.63 4.86 6.86
CA TRP A 260 -11.51 4.65 5.70
C TRP A 260 -10.75 4.06 4.51
N LEU A 261 -9.60 4.65 4.15
CA LEU A 261 -8.77 4.14 3.05
C LEU A 261 -8.22 2.74 3.36
N SER A 262 -7.80 2.51 4.60
CA SER A 262 -7.34 1.20 5.08
C SER A 262 -8.40 0.11 4.89
N GLU A 263 -9.64 0.39 5.30
CA GLU A 263 -10.76 -0.56 5.18
C GLU A 263 -11.15 -0.83 3.72
N VAL A 264 -11.28 0.23 2.91
CA VAL A 264 -11.58 0.11 1.48
C VAL A 264 -10.50 -0.70 0.76
N SER A 265 -9.22 -0.44 1.07
CA SER A 265 -8.10 -1.19 0.48
C SER A 265 -8.14 -2.66 0.88
N ALA A 266 -8.30 -2.97 2.17
CA ALA A 266 -8.35 -4.36 2.65
C ALA A 266 -9.52 -5.13 2.02
N ALA A 267 -10.71 -4.53 1.96
CA ALA A 267 -11.89 -5.15 1.35
C ALA A 267 -11.72 -5.39 -0.15
N GLY A 268 -11.22 -4.38 -0.88
CA GLY A 268 -11.05 -4.44 -2.33
C GLY A 268 -9.96 -5.43 -2.74
N MET A 269 -8.77 -5.31 -2.14
CA MET A 269 -7.64 -6.18 -2.45
C MET A 269 -7.86 -7.62 -1.99
N GLY A 270 -8.49 -7.84 -0.83
CA GLY A 270 -8.85 -9.17 -0.35
C GLY A 270 -9.80 -9.90 -1.26
N LYS A 271 -10.77 -9.19 -1.88
CA LYS A 271 -11.66 -9.76 -2.89
C LYS A 271 -10.89 -10.22 -4.12
N ILE A 272 -9.96 -9.42 -4.62
CA ILE A 272 -9.13 -9.78 -5.79
C ILE A 272 -8.23 -10.97 -5.43
N ASP A 273 -7.62 -10.97 -4.24
CA ASP A 273 -6.77 -12.07 -3.79
C ASP A 273 -7.53 -13.40 -3.75
N ALA A 274 -8.74 -13.40 -3.21
CA ALA A 274 -9.60 -14.58 -3.18
C ALA A 274 -9.95 -15.08 -4.60
N LEU A 275 -10.30 -14.18 -5.52
CA LEU A 275 -10.60 -14.52 -6.91
C LEU A 275 -9.39 -15.17 -7.61
N VAL A 276 -8.19 -14.56 -7.45
CA VAL A 276 -6.97 -15.09 -8.07
C VAL A 276 -6.59 -16.46 -7.47
N ARG A 277 -6.75 -16.66 -6.16
CA ARG A 277 -6.52 -17.98 -5.53
C ARG A 277 -7.40 -19.07 -6.14
N GLU A 278 -8.68 -18.80 -6.37
CA GLU A 278 -9.58 -19.75 -7.02
C GLU A 278 -9.21 -19.98 -8.49
N GLU A 279 -8.81 -18.94 -9.22
CA GLU A 279 -8.30 -19.06 -10.59
C GLU A 279 -7.05 -19.95 -10.65
N LEU A 280 -6.09 -19.77 -9.73
CA LEU A 280 -4.89 -20.59 -9.67
C LEU A 280 -5.20 -22.07 -9.41
N LYS A 281 -6.15 -22.36 -8.51
CA LYS A 281 -6.58 -23.74 -8.21
C LYS A 281 -7.31 -24.40 -9.37
N ALA A 282 -8.08 -23.62 -10.14
CA ALA A 282 -8.85 -24.12 -11.28
C ALA A 282 -8.01 -24.39 -12.53
N ASP A 283 -6.83 -23.76 -12.67
CA ASP A 283 -5.94 -23.93 -13.82
C ASP A 283 -5.08 -25.20 -13.67
N ALA A 284 -5.43 -26.27 -14.39
CA ALA A 284 -4.69 -27.55 -14.37
C ALA A 284 -3.19 -27.46 -14.76
N ARG A 285 -2.75 -26.34 -15.33
CA ARG A 285 -1.35 -26.10 -15.68
C ARG A 285 -0.54 -25.61 -14.48
N ARG A 286 -1.19 -25.37 -13.35
CA ARG A 286 -0.59 -24.79 -12.15
C ARG A 286 -0.61 -25.78 -11.00
N ASN A 287 0.45 -25.79 -10.23
CA ASN A 287 0.53 -26.52 -8.97
C ASN A 287 0.36 -25.54 -7.81
N VAL A 288 -0.73 -25.68 -7.06
CA VAL A 288 -1.02 -24.87 -5.88
C VAL A 288 -0.89 -25.73 -4.63
N VAL A 289 0.12 -25.46 -3.82
CA VAL A 289 0.40 -26.19 -2.58
C VAL A 289 0.07 -25.30 -1.38
N ILE A 290 -0.80 -25.80 -0.53
CA ILE A 290 -1.07 -25.20 0.79
C ILE A 290 -0.24 -25.98 1.81
N PRO A 291 0.69 -25.33 2.53
CA PRO A 291 1.50 -26.01 3.53
C PRO A 291 0.64 -26.75 4.56
N SER A 292 1.07 -27.95 4.91
CA SER A 292 0.46 -28.73 5.99
C SER A 292 0.63 -28.04 7.36
N SER A 293 -0.12 -28.48 8.37
CA SER A 293 0.01 -27.95 9.73
C SER A 293 1.42 -28.16 10.29
N ALA A 294 2.10 -29.27 9.93
CA ALA A 294 3.46 -29.53 10.35
C ALA A 294 4.45 -28.53 9.70
N GLU A 295 4.32 -28.27 8.41
CA GLU A 295 5.14 -27.29 7.69
C GLU A 295 4.87 -25.86 8.19
N MET A 296 3.60 -25.53 8.49
CA MET A 296 3.27 -24.25 9.10
C MET A 296 3.89 -24.09 10.49
N ALA A 297 4.06 -25.16 11.26
CA ALA A 297 4.77 -25.10 12.55
C ALA A 297 6.27 -24.82 12.35
N VAL A 298 6.90 -25.42 11.33
CA VAL A 298 8.30 -25.12 10.96
C VAL A 298 8.45 -23.66 10.53
N ALA A 299 7.56 -23.17 9.66
CA ALA A 299 7.56 -21.79 9.23
C ALA A 299 7.36 -20.82 10.40
N GLN A 300 6.42 -21.13 11.31
CA GLN A 300 6.13 -20.31 12.48
C GLN A 300 7.35 -20.18 13.40
N ALA A 301 8.10 -21.26 13.62
CA ALA A 301 9.35 -21.21 14.39
C ALA A 301 10.40 -20.28 13.75
N ALA A 302 10.53 -20.32 12.43
CA ALA A 302 11.39 -19.39 11.69
C ALA A 302 10.91 -17.92 11.82
N PHE A 303 9.60 -17.69 11.72
CA PHE A 303 8.99 -16.35 11.87
C PHE A 303 9.19 -15.80 13.29
N GLU A 304 8.96 -16.61 14.31
CA GLU A 304 9.21 -16.23 15.72
C GLU A 304 10.67 -15.86 15.97
N SER A 305 11.61 -16.59 15.35
CA SER A 305 13.02 -16.24 15.40
C SER A 305 13.30 -14.88 14.76
N VAL A 306 12.71 -14.58 13.59
CA VAL A 306 12.85 -13.25 12.95
C VAL A 306 12.27 -12.15 13.83
N ILE A 307 11.08 -12.36 14.41
CA ILE A 307 10.44 -11.39 15.32
C ILE A 307 11.35 -11.15 16.55
N SER A 308 11.90 -12.20 17.12
CA SER A 308 12.81 -12.14 18.28
C SER A 308 14.08 -11.35 17.94
N ASP A 309 14.75 -11.71 16.83
CA ASP A 309 15.98 -11.05 16.38
C ASP A 309 15.74 -9.56 16.11
N TRP A 310 14.62 -9.22 15.42
CA TRP A 310 14.27 -7.84 15.14
C TRP A 310 13.97 -7.05 16.42
N SER A 311 13.19 -7.61 17.33
CA SER A 311 12.83 -6.92 18.58
C SER A 311 14.03 -6.73 19.51
N ALA A 312 14.97 -7.68 19.53
CA ALA A 312 16.19 -7.59 20.32
C ALA A 312 17.22 -6.61 19.76
N SER A 313 17.09 -6.17 18.50
CA SER A 313 18.07 -5.29 17.85
C SER A 313 18.08 -3.87 18.40
N SER A 314 16.99 -3.40 19.06
CA SER A 314 16.95 -2.13 19.81
C SER A 314 15.80 -2.12 20.83
N ALA A 315 15.95 -1.31 21.88
CA ALA A 315 14.88 -1.09 22.87
C ALA A 315 13.62 -0.53 22.21
N HIS A 316 13.78 0.36 21.23
CA HIS A 316 12.65 0.94 20.50
C HIS A 316 11.88 -0.09 19.66
N ASN A 317 12.58 -1.05 19.03
CA ASN A 317 11.91 -2.13 18.31
C ASN A 317 11.08 -3.03 19.25
N LEU A 318 11.59 -3.29 20.47
CA LEU A 318 10.85 -4.03 21.49
C LEU A 318 9.58 -3.26 21.93
N GLU A 319 9.69 -1.95 22.11
CA GLU A 319 8.55 -1.08 22.44
C GLU A 319 7.50 -1.11 21.32
N LEU A 320 7.93 -0.98 20.06
CA LEU A 320 7.04 -1.04 18.90
C LEU A 320 6.36 -2.40 18.74
N LEU A 321 7.08 -3.50 18.95
CA LEU A 321 6.48 -4.83 18.93
C LEU A 321 5.42 -4.98 20.03
N THR A 322 5.72 -4.46 21.22
CA THR A 322 4.81 -4.48 22.36
C THR A 322 3.54 -3.66 22.05
N LEU A 323 3.70 -2.47 21.47
CA LEU A 323 2.59 -1.63 21.05
C LEU A 323 1.75 -2.30 19.95
N ALA A 324 2.38 -2.87 18.91
CA ALA A 324 1.70 -3.59 17.84
C ALA A 324 0.89 -4.78 18.39
N LYS A 325 1.47 -5.58 19.29
CA LYS A 325 0.78 -6.71 19.94
C LYS A 325 -0.38 -6.24 20.81
N SER A 326 -0.24 -5.11 21.50
CA SER A 326 -1.33 -4.52 22.28
C SER A 326 -2.50 -4.12 21.39
N GLU A 327 -2.25 -3.42 20.27
CA GLU A 327 -3.29 -3.04 19.32
C GLU A 327 -3.95 -4.26 18.65
N LEU A 328 -3.18 -5.30 18.34
CA LEU A 328 -3.72 -6.58 17.86
C LEU A 328 -4.63 -7.24 18.89
N SER A 329 -4.25 -7.22 20.17
CA SER A 329 -5.07 -7.81 21.24
C SER A 329 -6.41 -7.10 21.36
N LYS A 330 -6.42 -5.76 21.33
CA LYS A 330 -7.66 -4.95 21.34
C LYS A 330 -8.53 -5.29 20.13
N LEU A 331 -7.94 -5.30 18.93
CA LEU A 331 -8.67 -5.62 17.69
C LEU A 331 -9.30 -7.03 17.76
N ARG A 332 -8.56 -8.02 18.26
CA ARG A 332 -9.02 -9.41 18.36
C ARG A 332 -10.06 -9.63 19.45
N SER A 333 -10.11 -8.76 20.46
CA SER A 333 -11.14 -8.75 21.52
C SER A 333 -12.38 -7.91 21.18
N GLY A 334 -12.40 -7.23 20.02
CA GLY A 334 -13.50 -6.37 19.60
C GLY A 334 -13.54 -5.01 20.31
N GLN A 335 -12.41 -4.54 20.84
CA GLN A 335 -12.24 -3.24 21.50
C GLN A 335 -11.73 -2.14 20.59
#